data_8a9a0fd9445a5b6d160333dcc908fb27
#
_entry.id   8a9a0fd9445a5b6d160333dcc908fb27
#
_cell.length_a   1.000
_cell.length_b   1.000
_cell.length_c   1.000
_cell.angle_alpha   90.00
_cell.angle_beta   90.00
_cell.angle_gamma   90.00
#
_symmetry.space_group_name_H-M   'P 1'
#
loop_
_entity.id
_entity.type
_entity.pdbx_description
1 polymer ?
#
loop_
_entity_poly.entity_id
_entity_poly.type
_entity_poly.pdbx_seq_one_letter_code
_entity_poly.pdbx_strand_id
1 'polypeptide(L)'
;MSRVERAEAMEQAVANTGKKKKKKKKSSKGLWIFVFILAVIVAAGGWYTIQLGPVDRNNKEDVVVEIPQGSGASYIVDVLDGAGLVKNRTCAKINARIGGYNSLQANTYIFNRTMSFPEMMRAINKGDFNYISKETIEVRDGARLEQVAAAMAEKLPYTSEEILAKWSDKAYLNELISKYWFLTDEILGKDVMYPLEGYLYADTYAVTDSTTIEQFTEACLDKMDEELSARKDQIDKSGWTVHKLLTLTSIVTKEARAEDQAKVAGVFMNRLDQGMSLGSDVTVCYIYQEDRVELKQSQLDSDNPYNTRKFTGLPPGPICQVVGDAMDAVLQYEKSDNLYFFADEDGTVHYYKDQAAFEQGIEDEGLLKDDDSTGDSSGDSASSGGGSSSGNASSGNASSGGGGSSGGDASEEEPTVDETTGEKIYG
;
A
#
# COMPACT_ATOMS: atom_id res chain seq x y z
N MET A 1 -9.67 57.75 -99.33
CA MET A 1 -8.58 57.74 -98.37
C MET A 1 -7.29 58.20 -99.03
N SER A 2 -6.82 59.40 -98.70
CA SER A 2 -5.59 59.97 -99.19
C SER A 2 -4.33 59.27 -98.68
N ARG A 3 -3.23 59.40 -99.40
CA ARG A 3 -1.94 58.82 -98.98
C ARG A 3 -1.50 59.29 -97.58
N VAL A 4 -1.97 60.47 -97.15
CA VAL A 4 -1.67 61.08 -95.85
C VAL A 4 -2.43 60.31 -94.69
N GLU A 5 -3.69 60.00 -94.91
CA GLU A 5 -4.50 59.24 -93.88
C GLU A 5 -3.96 57.83 -93.66
N ARG A 6 -3.31 57.21 -94.67
CA ARG A 6 -2.66 55.89 -94.49
C ARG A 6 -1.34 55.98 -93.75
N ALA A 7 -0.62 57.07 -93.85
CA ALA A 7 0.62 57.30 -93.13
C ALA A 7 0.35 57.54 -91.65
N GLU A 8 -0.66 58.36 -91.31
CA GLU A 8 -1.07 58.60 -89.95
C GLU A 8 -1.64 57.36 -89.23
N ALA A 9 -2.41 56.53 -89.97
CA ALA A 9 -2.92 55.28 -89.45
C ALA A 9 -1.80 54.25 -89.21
N MET A 10 -0.75 54.27 -90.03
CA MET A 10 0.41 53.37 -89.80
C MET A 10 1.28 53.87 -88.66
N GLU A 11 1.43 55.18 -88.50
CA GLU A 11 2.20 55.75 -87.39
C GLU A 11 1.50 55.52 -86.03
N GLN A 12 0.17 55.62 -85.96
CA GLN A 12 -0.63 55.26 -84.78
C GLN A 12 -0.60 53.76 -84.48
N ALA A 13 -0.56 52.90 -85.53
CA ALA A 13 -0.44 51.46 -85.34
C ALA A 13 0.92 51.04 -84.73
N VAL A 14 2.02 51.72 -85.18
CA VAL A 14 3.37 51.47 -84.70
C VAL A 14 3.56 52.02 -83.28
N ALA A 15 2.92 53.16 -82.93
CA ALA A 15 2.98 53.70 -81.53
C ALA A 15 2.25 52.82 -80.48
N ASN A 16 1.31 51.97 -80.89
CA ASN A 16 0.51 51.17 -80.01
C ASN A 16 1.11 49.74 -79.73
N THR A 17 2.17 49.34 -80.45
CA THR A 17 2.83 48.04 -80.25
C THR A 17 3.95 48.05 -79.21
N GLY A 18 4.25 49.20 -78.58
CA GLY A 18 5.37 49.38 -77.67
C GLY A 18 5.09 49.25 -76.20
N LYS A 19 3.84 49.08 -75.76
CA LYS A 19 3.56 48.91 -74.29
C LYS A 19 3.52 47.44 -73.92
N LYS A 20 4.70 46.79 -73.79
CA LYS A 20 4.85 45.55 -72.99
C LYS A 20 4.49 45.85 -71.54
N LYS A 21 3.29 45.40 -71.08
CA LYS A 21 2.93 45.41 -69.68
C LYS A 21 4.01 44.64 -68.94
N LYS A 22 4.89 45.32 -68.19
CA LYS A 22 5.78 44.72 -67.19
C LYS A 22 4.90 43.97 -66.16
N LYS A 23 4.80 42.64 -66.26
CA LYS A 23 4.25 41.78 -65.20
C LYS A 23 5.06 42.09 -63.99
N LYS A 24 4.44 42.75 -62.96
CA LYS A 24 5.01 42.87 -61.63
C LYS A 24 5.31 41.46 -61.15
N LYS A 25 6.58 41.06 -60.99
CA LYS A 25 7.00 39.87 -60.29
C LYS A 25 6.42 40.02 -58.92
N LYS A 26 5.32 39.27 -58.57
CA LYS A 26 4.83 39.14 -57.23
C LYS A 26 6.02 38.63 -56.38
N SER A 27 6.42 39.40 -55.41
CA SER A 27 7.51 39.10 -54.56
C SER A 27 7.27 37.72 -53.96
N SER A 28 8.11 36.75 -54.30
CA SER A 28 8.04 35.38 -53.75
C SER A 28 8.40 35.31 -52.22
N LYS A 29 8.76 36.46 -51.61
CA LYS A 29 9.14 36.54 -50.20
C LYS A 29 8.02 36.07 -49.27
N GLY A 30 6.74 36.44 -49.53
CA GLY A 30 5.60 35.98 -48.74
C GLY A 30 5.37 34.46 -48.82
N LEU A 31 5.60 33.88 -50.03
CA LEU A 31 5.49 32.42 -50.22
C LEU A 31 6.59 31.68 -49.43
N TRP A 32 7.83 32.19 -49.47
CA TRP A 32 8.95 31.60 -48.73
C TRP A 32 8.77 31.71 -47.19
N ILE A 33 8.22 32.82 -46.69
CA ILE A 33 7.86 32.97 -45.26
C ILE A 33 6.77 31.95 -44.87
N PHE A 34 5.74 31.82 -45.72
CA PHE A 34 4.67 30.82 -45.47
C PHE A 34 5.22 29.39 -45.45
N VAL A 35 6.07 29.00 -46.41
CA VAL A 35 6.72 27.68 -46.45
C VAL A 35 7.61 27.47 -45.23
N PHE A 36 8.35 28.47 -44.80
CA PHE A 36 9.18 28.41 -43.60
C PHE A 36 8.33 28.22 -42.33
N ILE A 37 7.25 28.97 -42.15
CA ILE A 37 6.31 28.82 -41.02
C ILE A 37 5.69 27.44 -41.07
N LEU A 38 5.26 26.94 -42.20
CA LEU A 38 4.71 25.61 -42.35
C LEU A 38 5.74 24.53 -41.99
N ALA A 39 6.98 24.67 -42.40
CA ALA A 39 8.06 23.75 -42.04
C ALA A 39 8.34 23.74 -40.54
N VAL A 40 8.31 24.93 -39.89
CA VAL A 40 8.45 25.03 -38.42
C VAL A 40 7.28 24.36 -37.73
N ILE A 41 6.04 24.54 -38.17
CA ILE A 41 4.85 23.89 -37.61
C ILE A 41 4.95 22.37 -37.75
N VAL A 42 5.35 21.86 -38.90
CA VAL A 42 5.55 20.43 -39.16
C VAL A 42 6.66 19.86 -38.28
N ALA A 43 7.79 20.58 -38.14
CA ALA A 43 8.88 20.16 -37.26
C ALA A 43 8.48 20.16 -35.77
N ALA A 44 7.77 21.20 -35.34
CA ALA A 44 7.24 21.27 -33.96
C ALA A 44 6.22 20.16 -33.67
N GLY A 45 5.30 19.87 -34.64
CA GLY A 45 4.35 18.78 -34.54
C GLY A 45 5.04 17.41 -34.47
N GLY A 46 6.06 17.19 -35.32
CA GLY A 46 6.86 15.97 -35.29
C GLY A 46 7.61 15.80 -33.97
N TRP A 47 8.22 16.87 -33.48
CA TRP A 47 8.88 16.84 -32.17
C TRP A 47 7.87 16.51 -31.02
N TYR A 48 6.70 17.16 -31.04
CA TYR A 48 5.63 16.92 -30.06
C TYR A 48 5.17 15.45 -30.02
N THR A 49 4.96 14.83 -31.20
CA THR A 49 4.56 13.41 -31.27
C THR A 49 5.65 12.47 -30.73
N ILE A 50 6.93 12.79 -30.97
CA ILE A 50 8.06 12.03 -30.42
C ILE A 50 8.08 12.11 -28.89
N GLN A 51 7.73 13.27 -28.29
CA GLN A 51 7.68 13.45 -26.84
C GLN A 51 6.50 12.71 -26.17
N LEU A 52 5.45 12.40 -26.91
CA LEU A 52 4.33 11.58 -26.46
C LEU A 52 4.54 10.08 -26.71
N GLY A 53 5.60 9.71 -27.39
CA GLY A 53 5.94 8.32 -27.68
C GLY A 53 6.45 7.57 -26.44
N PRO A 54 6.70 6.25 -26.59
CA PRO A 54 7.23 5.39 -25.54
C PRO A 54 8.48 5.95 -24.87
N VAL A 55 8.60 5.75 -23.55
CA VAL A 55 9.80 6.12 -22.78
C VAL A 55 10.97 5.23 -23.20
N ASP A 56 10.74 3.92 -23.21
CA ASP A 56 11.70 2.90 -23.65
C ASP A 56 10.97 1.83 -24.48
N ARG A 57 11.37 1.65 -25.74
CA ARG A 57 10.76 0.68 -26.65
C ARG A 57 11.13 -0.77 -26.38
N ASN A 58 12.14 -1.00 -25.55
CA ASN A 58 12.66 -2.33 -25.26
C ASN A 58 12.26 -2.82 -23.86
N ASN A 59 11.86 -1.92 -22.97
CA ASN A 59 11.46 -2.26 -21.61
C ASN A 59 9.96 -2.60 -21.58
N LYS A 60 9.66 -3.90 -21.46
CA LYS A 60 8.30 -4.47 -21.36
C LYS A 60 7.88 -4.77 -19.91
N GLU A 61 8.69 -4.35 -18.95
CA GLU A 61 8.38 -4.50 -17.54
C GLU A 61 7.04 -3.83 -17.22
N ASP A 62 6.17 -4.57 -16.55
CA ASP A 62 4.87 -4.09 -16.15
C ASP A 62 5.01 -3.06 -15.02
N VAL A 63 4.27 -1.97 -15.16
CA VAL A 63 4.18 -0.89 -14.18
C VAL A 63 2.72 -0.78 -13.77
N VAL A 64 2.44 -1.06 -12.50
CA VAL A 64 1.10 -0.95 -11.92
C VAL A 64 0.83 0.51 -11.58
N VAL A 65 -0.31 1.02 -12.01
CA VAL A 65 -0.71 2.42 -11.83
C VAL A 65 -2.15 2.48 -11.32
N GLU A 66 -2.35 3.00 -10.13
CA GLU A 66 -3.68 3.23 -9.57
C GLU A 66 -4.21 4.60 -10.00
N ILE A 67 -5.44 4.61 -10.50
CA ILE A 67 -6.20 5.83 -10.83
C ILE A 67 -7.40 5.90 -9.92
N PRO A 68 -7.37 6.73 -8.86
CA PRO A 68 -8.45 6.90 -7.91
C PRO A 68 -9.73 7.45 -8.54
N GLN A 69 -10.87 7.19 -7.88
CA GLN A 69 -12.16 7.71 -8.34
C GLN A 69 -12.19 9.25 -8.32
N GLY A 70 -12.68 9.85 -9.41
CA GLY A 70 -12.74 11.30 -9.55
C GLY A 70 -11.45 11.97 -10.01
N SER A 71 -10.42 11.19 -10.35
CA SER A 71 -9.15 11.71 -10.86
C SER A 71 -9.34 12.49 -12.15
N GLY A 72 -8.85 13.74 -12.17
CA GLY A 72 -8.82 14.57 -13.38
C GLY A 72 -7.62 14.24 -14.27
N ALA A 73 -7.72 14.58 -15.57
CA ALA A 73 -6.67 14.30 -16.55
C ALA A 73 -5.26 14.82 -16.15
N SER A 74 -5.19 15.95 -15.43
CA SER A 74 -3.90 16.50 -14.97
C SER A 74 -3.27 15.65 -13.87
N TYR A 75 -4.06 15.13 -12.96
CA TYR A 75 -3.61 14.22 -11.90
C TYR A 75 -3.10 12.91 -12.50
N ILE A 76 -3.84 12.33 -13.45
CA ILE A 76 -3.42 11.10 -14.14
C ILE A 76 -2.06 11.30 -14.85
N VAL A 77 -1.82 12.45 -15.46
CA VAL A 77 -0.49 12.76 -16.04
C VAL A 77 0.59 12.72 -14.96
N ASP A 78 0.31 13.27 -13.78
CA ASP A 78 1.28 13.33 -12.69
C ASP A 78 1.57 11.93 -12.13
N VAL A 79 0.56 11.07 -12.01
CA VAL A 79 0.70 9.66 -11.63
C VAL A 79 1.53 8.89 -12.66
N LEU A 80 1.20 8.99 -13.96
CA LEU A 80 1.94 8.32 -15.03
C LEU A 80 3.40 8.82 -15.15
N ASP A 81 3.65 10.10 -14.86
CA ASP A 81 4.99 10.69 -14.85
C ASP A 81 5.81 10.17 -13.67
N GLY A 82 5.20 10.12 -12.47
CA GLY A 82 5.80 9.53 -11.27
C GLY A 82 6.17 8.05 -11.45
N ALA A 83 5.34 7.30 -12.16
CA ALA A 83 5.60 5.91 -12.52
C ALA A 83 6.64 5.71 -13.65
N GLY A 84 7.25 6.79 -14.15
CA GLY A 84 8.26 6.72 -15.24
C GLY A 84 7.71 6.27 -16.59
N LEU A 85 6.40 6.51 -16.83
CA LEU A 85 5.70 6.15 -18.08
C LEU A 85 5.54 7.34 -19.05
N VAL A 86 6.01 8.53 -18.66
CA VAL A 86 5.87 9.77 -19.45
C VAL A 86 7.25 10.31 -19.83
N LYS A 87 7.47 10.50 -21.11
CA LYS A 87 8.73 11.05 -21.64
C LYS A 87 8.88 12.55 -21.41
N ASN A 88 7.77 13.29 -21.52
CA ASN A 88 7.73 14.73 -21.33
C ASN A 88 6.40 15.16 -20.73
N ARG A 89 6.41 15.49 -19.42
CA ARG A 89 5.25 15.89 -18.65
C ARG A 89 4.47 17.08 -19.24
N THR A 90 5.19 18.07 -19.79
CA THR A 90 4.53 19.24 -20.38
C THR A 90 3.74 18.87 -21.63
N CYS A 91 4.33 18.09 -22.54
CA CYS A 91 3.64 17.59 -23.72
C CYS A 91 2.46 16.67 -23.34
N ALA A 92 2.62 15.82 -22.32
CA ALA A 92 1.56 14.99 -21.78
C ALA A 92 0.39 15.83 -21.23
N LYS A 93 0.65 16.88 -20.43
CA LYS A 93 -0.39 17.80 -19.93
C LYS A 93 -1.14 18.52 -21.05
N ILE A 94 -0.44 18.92 -22.12
CA ILE A 94 -1.08 19.49 -23.30
C ILE A 94 -1.98 18.44 -23.96
N ASN A 95 -1.48 17.22 -24.18
CA ASN A 95 -2.25 16.15 -24.79
C ASN A 95 -3.48 15.77 -23.96
N ALA A 96 -3.34 15.67 -22.63
CA ALA A 96 -4.43 15.35 -21.71
C ALA A 96 -5.58 16.38 -21.80
N ARG A 97 -5.27 17.65 -22.06
CA ARG A 97 -6.27 18.73 -22.22
C ARG A 97 -6.99 18.72 -23.56
N ILE A 98 -6.26 18.40 -24.66
CA ILE A 98 -6.81 18.51 -26.02
C ILE A 98 -7.21 17.15 -26.60
N GLY A 99 -6.83 16.05 -25.96
CA GLY A 99 -7.01 14.69 -26.46
C GLY A 99 -8.43 14.14 -26.37
N GLY A 100 -9.39 14.91 -25.81
CA GLY A 100 -10.81 14.51 -25.75
C GLY A 100 -11.10 13.38 -24.77
N TYR A 101 -10.32 13.24 -23.69
CA TYR A 101 -10.51 12.23 -22.64
C TYR A 101 -11.58 12.68 -21.65
N ASN A 102 -12.85 12.33 -21.93
CA ASN A 102 -14.02 12.84 -21.20
C ASN A 102 -14.62 11.81 -20.22
N SER A 103 -14.14 10.57 -20.25
CA SER A 103 -14.70 9.44 -19.47
C SER A 103 -13.57 8.63 -18.82
N LEU A 104 -12.73 9.31 -18.04
CA LEU A 104 -11.62 8.67 -17.33
C LEU A 104 -12.16 7.74 -16.26
N GLN A 105 -11.74 6.46 -16.30
CA GLN A 105 -12.20 5.42 -15.40
C GLN A 105 -11.18 5.19 -14.29
N ALA A 106 -11.67 5.19 -13.04
CA ALA A 106 -10.89 4.78 -11.88
C ALA A 106 -10.66 3.27 -11.93
N ASN A 107 -9.43 2.84 -11.81
CA ASN A 107 -9.03 1.43 -11.71
C ASN A 107 -7.52 1.32 -11.52
N THR A 108 -7.05 0.12 -11.24
CA THR A 108 -5.63 -0.19 -11.27
C THR A 108 -5.25 -0.72 -12.65
N TYR A 109 -4.41 0.03 -13.34
CA TYR A 109 -3.96 -0.28 -14.70
C TYR A 109 -2.54 -0.84 -14.70
N ILE A 110 -2.28 -1.73 -15.64
CA ILE A 110 -0.96 -2.28 -15.92
C ILE A 110 -0.50 -1.71 -17.25
N PHE A 111 0.55 -0.92 -17.21
CA PHE A 111 1.18 -0.36 -18.40
C PHE A 111 2.66 -0.76 -18.42
N ASN A 112 3.34 -0.46 -19.52
CA ASN A 112 4.79 -0.62 -19.61
C ASN A 112 5.42 0.52 -20.42
N ARG A 113 6.75 0.65 -20.35
CA ARG A 113 7.48 1.76 -20.98
C ARG A 113 7.52 1.71 -22.50
N THR A 114 7.02 0.60 -23.11
CA THR A 114 6.88 0.49 -24.58
C THR A 114 5.61 1.18 -25.09
N MET A 115 4.69 1.56 -24.20
CA MET A 115 3.43 2.22 -24.55
C MET A 115 3.62 3.73 -24.69
N SER A 116 2.86 4.32 -25.60
CA SER A 116 2.81 5.77 -25.78
C SER A 116 1.83 6.41 -24.78
N PHE A 117 2.08 7.66 -24.39
CA PHE A 117 1.16 8.39 -23.51
C PHE A 117 -0.30 8.44 -24.01
N PRO A 118 -0.60 8.73 -25.31
CA PRO A 118 -1.97 8.70 -25.81
C PRO A 118 -2.62 7.31 -25.79
N GLU A 119 -1.83 6.24 -25.87
CA GLU A 119 -2.33 4.86 -25.75
C GLU A 119 -2.81 4.58 -24.33
N MET A 120 -1.99 4.86 -23.32
CA MET A 120 -2.36 4.73 -21.91
C MET A 120 -3.59 5.59 -21.56
N MET A 121 -3.63 6.86 -21.98
CA MET A 121 -4.78 7.72 -21.76
C MET A 121 -6.07 7.22 -22.43
N ARG A 122 -5.97 6.58 -23.60
CA ARG A 122 -7.14 5.93 -24.23
C ARG A 122 -7.60 4.70 -23.47
N ALA A 123 -6.66 3.90 -22.94
CA ALA A 123 -6.99 2.75 -22.10
C ALA A 123 -7.74 3.20 -20.85
N ILE A 124 -7.24 4.21 -20.16
CA ILE A 124 -7.90 4.80 -18.97
C ILE A 124 -9.27 5.40 -19.33
N ASN A 125 -9.38 6.10 -20.46
CA ASN A 125 -10.64 6.73 -20.88
C ASN A 125 -11.73 5.72 -21.27
N LYS A 126 -11.34 4.49 -21.63
CA LYS A 126 -12.27 3.40 -22.00
C LYS A 126 -12.52 2.43 -20.83
N GLY A 127 -11.68 2.44 -19.77
CA GLY A 127 -11.65 1.37 -18.80
C GLY A 127 -11.31 0.04 -19.47
N ASP A 128 -10.24 0.02 -20.30
CA ASP A 128 -9.91 -1.15 -21.13
C ASP A 128 -9.43 -2.31 -20.25
N PHE A 129 -10.22 -3.37 -20.19
CA PHE A 129 -9.97 -4.57 -19.38
C PHE A 129 -8.63 -5.27 -19.69
N ASN A 130 -8.04 -5.05 -20.88
CA ASN A 130 -6.75 -5.65 -21.21
C ASN A 130 -5.59 -5.05 -20.40
N TYR A 131 -5.81 -3.87 -19.81
CA TYR A 131 -4.83 -3.14 -19.03
C TYR A 131 -5.20 -3.04 -17.55
N ILE A 132 -6.24 -3.73 -17.10
CA ILE A 132 -6.66 -3.72 -15.70
C ILE A 132 -6.05 -4.93 -14.98
N SER A 133 -5.43 -4.68 -13.83
CA SER A 133 -4.91 -5.75 -12.97
C SER A 133 -6.06 -6.65 -12.50
N LYS A 134 -5.85 -7.96 -12.57
CA LYS A 134 -6.81 -8.98 -12.13
C LYS A 134 -6.36 -9.68 -10.86
N GLU A 135 -5.08 -9.60 -10.53
CA GLU A 135 -4.50 -10.21 -9.35
C GLU A 135 -4.16 -9.15 -8.31
N THR A 136 -4.47 -9.48 -7.07
CA THR A 136 -4.18 -8.61 -5.92
C THR A 136 -3.58 -9.41 -4.79
N ILE A 137 -2.77 -8.75 -3.96
CA ILE A 137 -2.28 -9.26 -2.67
C ILE A 137 -2.84 -8.35 -1.59
N GLU A 138 -3.53 -8.92 -0.62
CA GLU A 138 -4.04 -8.22 0.55
C GLU A 138 -2.99 -8.27 1.67
N VAL A 139 -2.51 -7.11 2.09
CA VAL A 139 -1.80 -6.94 3.37
C VAL A 139 -2.86 -6.61 4.41
N ARG A 140 -3.26 -7.61 5.21
CA ARG A 140 -4.33 -7.45 6.19
C ARG A 140 -3.85 -6.64 7.40
N ASP A 141 -4.74 -5.83 7.97
CA ASP A 141 -4.54 -5.20 9.26
C ASP A 141 -4.28 -6.27 10.32
N GLY A 142 -3.26 -6.07 11.15
CA GLY A 142 -2.83 -7.03 12.14
C GLY A 142 -2.07 -8.25 11.60
N ALA A 143 -1.80 -8.35 10.29
CA ALA A 143 -0.96 -9.42 9.74
C ALA A 143 0.51 -9.24 10.12
N ARG A 144 1.19 -10.34 10.47
CA ARG A 144 2.65 -10.36 10.64
C ARG A 144 3.36 -10.39 9.29
N LEU A 145 4.60 -9.95 9.26
CA LEU A 145 5.41 -9.90 8.03
C LEU A 145 5.52 -11.28 7.35
N GLU A 146 5.64 -12.35 8.11
CA GLU A 146 5.63 -13.72 7.58
C GLU A 146 4.34 -14.07 6.84
N GLN A 147 3.19 -13.60 7.36
CA GLN A 147 1.90 -13.83 6.70
C GLN A 147 1.78 -13.00 5.41
N VAL A 148 2.37 -11.80 5.36
CA VAL A 148 2.46 -11.02 4.13
C VAL A 148 3.36 -11.73 3.11
N ALA A 149 4.51 -12.27 3.53
CA ALA A 149 5.39 -13.04 2.67
C ALA A 149 4.69 -14.29 2.11
N ALA A 150 3.90 -14.99 2.93
CA ALA A 150 3.12 -16.13 2.48
C ALA A 150 2.06 -15.74 1.45
N ALA A 151 1.33 -14.64 1.67
CA ALA A 151 0.34 -14.13 0.71
C ALA A 151 0.99 -13.70 -0.63
N MET A 152 2.21 -13.16 -0.59
CA MET A 152 2.98 -12.88 -1.80
C MET A 152 3.40 -14.16 -2.53
N ALA A 153 3.88 -15.17 -1.79
CA ALA A 153 4.32 -16.45 -2.37
C ALA A 153 3.19 -17.23 -3.05
N GLU A 154 1.93 -17.02 -2.66
CA GLU A 154 0.76 -17.60 -3.34
C GLU A 154 0.50 -16.98 -4.73
N LYS A 155 0.95 -15.77 -4.98
CA LYS A 155 0.61 -14.98 -6.17
C LYS A 155 1.80 -14.67 -7.06
N LEU A 156 3.00 -14.61 -6.51
CA LEU A 156 4.23 -14.22 -7.20
C LEU A 156 5.20 -15.41 -7.27
N PRO A 157 6.15 -15.41 -8.23
CA PRO A 157 7.07 -16.53 -8.44
C PRO A 157 8.25 -16.52 -7.44
N TYR A 158 7.97 -16.30 -6.16
CA TYR A 158 8.94 -16.27 -5.07
C TYR A 158 8.49 -17.17 -3.93
N THR A 159 9.42 -17.71 -3.16
CA THR A 159 9.11 -18.37 -1.89
C THR A 159 9.04 -17.36 -0.74
N SER A 160 8.35 -17.72 0.34
CA SER A 160 8.29 -16.87 1.54
C SER A 160 9.68 -16.61 2.10
N GLU A 161 10.60 -17.61 2.03
CA GLU A 161 11.98 -17.50 2.50
C GLU A 161 12.76 -16.48 1.66
N GLU A 162 12.62 -16.47 0.33
CA GLU A 162 13.26 -15.48 -0.55
C GLU A 162 12.77 -14.07 -0.25
N ILE A 163 11.46 -13.90 -0.01
CA ILE A 163 10.86 -12.62 0.34
C ILE A 163 11.40 -12.12 1.68
N LEU A 164 11.37 -12.96 2.72
CA LEU A 164 11.88 -12.62 4.06
C LEU A 164 13.38 -12.35 4.06
N ALA A 165 14.16 -13.12 3.27
CA ALA A 165 15.59 -12.88 3.08
C ALA A 165 15.84 -11.50 2.44
N LYS A 166 15.04 -11.09 1.45
CA LYS A 166 15.14 -9.77 0.83
C LYS A 166 14.80 -8.66 1.83
N TRP A 167 13.77 -8.84 2.63
CA TRP A 167 13.37 -7.88 3.68
C TRP A 167 14.31 -7.83 4.89
N SER A 168 15.28 -8.75 4.94
CA SER A 168 16.36 -8.79 5.94
C SER A 168 17.73 -8.40 5.36
N ASP A 169 17.81 -8.15 4.03
CA ASP A 169 19.05 -7.75 3.38
C ASP A 169 19.47 -6.32 3.75
N LYS A 170 20.60 -6.17 4.40
CA LYS A 170 21.08 -4.87 4.90
C LYS A 170 21.33 -3.84 3.81
N ALA A 171 21.74 -4.25 2.62
CA ALA A 171 21.99 -3.31 1.53
C ALA A 171 20.64 -2.74 1.03
N TYR A 172 19.65 -3.60 0.85
CA TYR A 172 18.31 -3.21 0.48
C TYR A 172 17.63 -2.33 1.55
N LEU A 173 17.74 -2.70 2.82
CA LEU A 173 17.19 -1.90 3.92
C LEU A 173 17.83 -0.50 3.99
N ASN A 174 19.14 -0.37 3.79
CA ASN A 174 19.82 0.93 3.73
C ASN A 174 19.36 1.78 2.52
N GLU A 175 19.05 1.14 1.39
CA GLU A 175 18.47 1.81 0.23
C GLU A 175 17.08 2.39 0.59
N LEU A 176 16.21 1.58 1.20
CA LEU A 176 14.90 2.02 1.68
C LEU A 176 14.99 3.14 2.72
N ILE A 177 15.90 3.05 3.70
CA ILE A 177 16.16 4.10 4.69
C ILE A 177 16.57 5.42 3.99
N SER A 178 17.37 5.34 2.94
CA SER A 178 17.75 6.54 2.18
C SER A 178 16.62 7.16 1.37
N LYS A 179 15.60 6.35 1.02
CA LYS A 179 14.47 6.74 0.18
C LYS A 179 13.29 7.28 0.99
N TYR A 180 12.99 6.69 2.13
CA TYR A 180 11.79 6.99 2.92
C TYR A 180 12.16 7.68 4.24
N TRP A 181 11.66 8.89 4.46
CA TRP A 181 11.94 9.74 5.64
C TRP A 181 11.56 9.11 6.98
N PHE A 182 10.61 8.20 6.96
CA PHE A 182 10.08 7.53 8.15
C PHE A 182 10.82 6.24 8.51
N LEU A 183 11.64 5.71 7.60
CA LEU A 183 12.54 4.60 7.87
C LEU A 183 13.88 5.13 8.40
N THR A 184 14.31 4.60 9.53
CA THR A 184 15.55 5.01 10.20
C THR A 184 16.36 3.79 10.62
N ASP A 185 17.56 3.99 11.13
CA ASP A 185 18.40 2.89 11.67
C ASP A 185 17.73 2.14 12.84
N GLU A 186 16.61 2.64 13.39
CA GLU A 186 15.85 1.93 14.44
C GLU A 186 15.38 0.55 13.95
N ILE A 187 15.04 0.39 12.66
CA ILE A 187 14.64 -0.90 12.09
C ILE A 187 15.79 -1.92 12.03
N LEU A 188 17.04 -1.46 12.12
CA LEU A 188 18.24 -2.29 12.11
C LEU A 188 18.74 -2.64 13.53
N GLY A 189 17.93 -2.33 14.54
CA GLY A 189 18.22 -2.63 15.93
C GLY A 189 18.54 -4.12 16.13
N LYS A 190 19.52 -4.42 16.98
CA LYS A 190 20.01 -5.82 17.21
C LYS A 190 18.93 -6.78 17.70
N ASP A 191 17.92 -6.26 18.36
CA ASP A 191 16.81 -7.03 18.98
C ASP A 191 15.54 -6.97 18.14
N VAL A 192 15.53 -6.25 16.98
CA VAL A 192 14.43 -6.23 16.03
C VAL A 192 14.38 -7.55 15.28
N MET A 193 13.23 -8.24 15.33
CA MET A 193 13.08 -9.55 14.67
C MET A 193 12.97 -9.41 13.16
N TYR A 194 12.10 -8.53 12.68
CA TYR A 194 11.88 -8.26 11.26
C TYR A 194 11.90 -6.75 11.02
N PRO A 195 12.88 -6.25 10.24
CA PRO A 195 13.09 -4.81 10.03
C PRO A 195 11.89 -4.05 9.45
N LEU A 196 11.11 -4.67 8.58
CA LEU A 196 9.94 -4.05 7.93
C LEU A 196 8.60 -4.41 8.60
N GLU A 197 8.61 -5.09 9.77
CA GLU A 197 7.39 -5.34 10.51
C GLU A 197 6.71 -4.02 10.90
N GLY A 198 5.40 -3.91 10.61
CA GLY A 198 4.61 -2.72 10.86
C GLY A 198 4.77 -1.58 9.86
N TYR A 199 5.66 -1.72 8.86
CA TYR A 199 5.93 -0.68 7.86
C TYR A 199 5.25 -0.92 6.51
N LEU A 200 4.85 -2.15 6.21
CA LEU A 200 4.09 -2.46 4.99
C LEU A 200 2.61 -2.13 5.26
N TYR A 201 2.14 -0.98 4.78
CA TYR A 201 0.79 -0.50 5.07
C TYR A 201 -0.27 -1.55 4.71
N ALA A 202 -1.25 -1.75 5.59
CA ALA A 202 -2.32 -2.72 5.37
C ALA A 202 -3.34 -2.18 4.35
N ASP A 203 -3.33 -2.77 3.16
CA ASP A 203 -4.20 -2.44 2.02
C ASP A 203 -4.19 -3.59 1.00
N THR A 204 -4.92 -3.44 -0.10
CA THR A 204 -4.95 -4.39 -1.21
C THR A 204 -4.13 -3.85 -2.39
N TYR A 205 -3.07 -4.55 -2.73
CA TYR A 205 -2.11 -4.16 -3.76
C TYR A 205 -2.30 -4.96 -5.04
N ALA A 206 -2.44 -4.27 -6.15
CA ALA A 206 -2.50 -4.91 -7.47
C ALA A 206 -1.11 -5.39 -7.91
N VAL A 207 -1.06 -6.61 -8.41
CA VAL A 207 0.17 -7.27 -8.84
C VAL A 207 0.02 -7.94 -10.20
N THR A 208 1.15 -8.31 -10.80
CA THR A 208 1.26 -9.09 -12.02
C THR A 208 2.28 -10.20 -11.81
N ASP A 209 2.31 -11.17 -12.71
CA ASP A 209 3.33 -12.26 -12.68
C ASP A 209 4.77 -11.74 -12.74
N SER A 210 4.99 -10.50 -13.18
CA SER A 210 6.29 -9.84 -13.27
C SER A 210 6.60 -8.89 -12.10
N THR A 211 5.67 -8.73 -11.15
CA THR A 211 5.89 -7.87 -9.99
C THR A 211 7.04 -8.41 -9.14
N THR A 212 8.05 -7.58 -8.90
CA THR A 212 9.20 -7.97 -8.07
C THR A 212 8.92 -7.72 -6.59
N ILE A 213 9.74 -8.33 -5.72
CA ILE A 213 9.65 -8.12 -4.27
C ILE A 213 9.84 -6.63 -3.95
N GLU A 214 10.80 -5.97 -4.61
CA GLU A 214 11.07 -4.54 -4.44
C GLU A 214 9.87 -3.68 -4.84
N GLN A 215 9.25 -3.95 -5.99
CA GLN A 215 8.08 -3.20 -6.47
C GLN A 215 6.90 -3.32 -5.50
N PHE A 216 6.62 -4.53 -4.99
CA PHE A 216 5.57 -4.74 -4.00
C PHE A 216 5.90 -4.01 -2.69
N THR A 217 7.13 -4.14 -2.20
CA THR A 217 7.59 -3.47 -0.98
C THR A 217 7.46 -1.96 -1.10
N GLU A 218 7.92 -1.39 -2.23
CA GLU A 218 7.82 0.05 -2.48
C GLU A 218 6.37 0.52 -2.56
N ALA A 219 5.47 -0.24 -3.19
CA ALA A 219 4.05 0.11 -3.22
C ALA A 219 3.44 0.20 -1.81
N CYS A 220 3.79 -0.75 -0.91
CA CYS A 220 3.36 -0.72 0.49
C CYS A 220 3.96 0.47 1.25
N LEU A 221 5.24 0.77 1.02
CA LEU A 221 5.94 1.88 1.67
C LEU A 221 5.50 3.24 1.13
N ASP A 222 5.19 3.37 -0.16
CA ASP A 222 4.64 4.59 -0.75
C ASP A 222 3.27 4.91 -0.15
N LYS A 223 2.44 3.88 0.11
CA LYS A 223 1.17 4.04 0.81
C LYS A 223 1.36 4.43 2.28
N MET A 224 2.33 3.81 2.96
CA MET A 224 2.71 4.20 4.33
C MET A 224 3.21 5.65 4.37
N ASP A 225 3.98 6.10 3.38
CA ASP A 225 4.44 7.50 3.28
C ASP A 225 3.26 8.48 3.16
N GLU A 226 2.27 8.18 2.32
CA GLU A 226 1.05 8.96 2.19
C GLU A 226 0.34 9.12 3.55
N GLU A 227 0.13 8.00 4.24
CA GLU A 227 -0.58 7.95 5.52
C GLU A 227 0.18 8.66 6.66
N LEU A 228 1.50 8.44 6.76
CA LEU A 228 2.33 9.10 7.75
C LEU A 228 2.52 10.60 7.46
N SER A 229 2.63 10.98 6.18
CA SER A 229 2.74 12.38 5.76
C SER A 229 1.47 13.18 6.10
N ALA A 230 0.29 12.55 5.97
CA ALA A 230 -0.97 13.17 6.39
C ALA A 230 -1.04 13.43 7.90
N ARG A 231 -0.31 12.65 8.70
CA ARG A 231 -0.25 12.72 10.17
C ARG A 231 1.01 13.40 10.72
N LYS A 232 1.88 13.89 9.85
CA LYS A 232 3.21 14.38 10.23
C LYS A 232 3.20 15.43 11.35
N ASP A 233 2.28 16.39 11.28
CA ASP A 233 2.14 17.43 12.31
C ASP A 233 1.78 16.85 13.70
N GLN A 234 1.02 15.78 13.74
CA GLN A 234 0.62 15.10 14.98
C GLN A 234 1.80 14.27 15.52
N ILE A 235 2.51 13.57 14.65
CA ILE A 235 3.72 12.79 14.97
C ILE A 235 4.78 13.74 15.54
N ASP A 236 5.07 14.86 14.87
CA ASP A 236 6.06 15.85 15.32
C ASP A 236 5.67 16.44 16.70
N LYS A 237 4.38 16.70 16.94
CA LYS A 237 3.88 17.20 18.24
C LYS A 237 3.95 16.17 19.36
N SER A 238 3.83 14.89 19.05
CA SER A 238 3.93 13.81 20.05
C SER A 238 5.36 13.64 20.58
N GLY A 239 6.37 14.08 19.81
CA GLY A 239 7.78 13.87 20.11
C GLY A 239 8.23 12.42 19.93
N TRP A 240 7.42 11.58 19.32
CA TRP A 240 7.72 10.18 19.04
C TRP A 240 8.39 10.01 17.70
N THR A 241 9.26 8.99 17.58
CA THR A 241 9.71 8.51 16.28
C THR A 241 8.58 7.70 15.63
N VAL A 242 8.60 7.59 14.30
CA VAL A 242 7.64 6.75 13.59
C VAL A 242 7.76 5.30 14.06
N HIS A 243 8.96 4.82 14.36
CA HIS A 243 9.19 3.47 14.88
C HIS A 243 8.41 3.22 16.20
N LYS A 244 8.48 4.15 17.15
CA LYS A 244 7.72 4.05 18.40
C LYS A 244 6.21 4.11 18.19
N LEU A 245 5.76 5.01 17.30
CA LEU A 245 4.34 5.11 16.94
C LEU A 245 3.82 3.78 16.40
N LEU A 246 4.48 3.23 15.37
CA LEU A 246 4.06 1.98 14.74
C LEU A 246 4.16 0.80 15.72
N THR A 247 5.17 0.80 16.62
CA THR A 247 5.29 -0.23 17.66
C THR A 247 4.08 -0.25 18.59
N LEU A 248 3.68 0.90 19.16
CA LEU A 248 2.49 0.94 20.00
C LEU A 248 1.21 0.67 19.20
N THR A 249 1.10 1.25 18.00
CA THR A 249 -0.06 1.03 17.12
C THR A 249 -0.26 -0.47 16.85
N SER A 250 0.79 -1.22 16.55
CA SER A 250 0.70 -2.66 16.28
C SER A 250 0.22 -3.47 17.50
N ILE A 251 0.61 -3.06 18.71
CA ILE A 251 0.11 -3.68 19.94
C ILE A 251 -1.37 -3.38 20.12
N VAL A 252 -1.77 -2.12 19.98
CA VAL A 252 -3.18 -1.69 20.09
C VAL A 252 -4.06 -2.38 19.05
N THR A 253 -3.59 -2.51 17.82
CA THR A 253 -4.28 -3.24 16.73
C THR A 253 -4.55 -4.70 17.11
N LYS A 254 -3.62 -5.35 17.78
CA LYS A 254 -3.78 -6.77 18.20
C LYS A 254 -4.60 -6.93 19.48
N GLU A 255 -4.65 -5.90 20.34
CA GLU A 255 -5.36 -5.95 21.61
C GLU A 255 -6.83 -5.58 21.53
N ALA A 256 -7.21 -4.62 20.66
CA ALA A 256 -8.52 -4.02 20.71
C ALA A 256 -9.19 -3.90 19.34
N ARG A 257 -10.52 -3.97 19.33
CA ARG A 257 -11.34 -3.59 18.17
C ARG A 257 -11.23 -2.08 17.95
N ALA A 258 -11.51 -1.63 16.73
CA ALA A 258 -11.36 -0.23 16.31
C ALA A 258 -12.01 0.78 17.28
N GLU A 259 -13.22 0.47 17.80
CA GLU A 259 -13.97 1.31 18.75
C GLU A 259 -13.31 1.51 20.10
N ASP A 260 -12.43 0.58 20.54
CA ASP A 260 -11.75 0.63 21.82
C ASP A 260 -10.26 1.00 21.74
N GLN A 261 -9.70 1.06 20.53
CA GLN A 261 -8.26 1.31 20.32
C GLN A 261 -7.77 2.59 20.99
N ALA A 262 -8.54 3.69 20.91
CA ALA A 262 -8.15 4.96 21.53
C ALA A 262 -8.10 4.89 23.08
N LYS A 263 -8.99 4.12 23.70
CA LYS A 263 -9.00 3.90 25.15
C LYS A 263 -7.88 2.97 25.60
N VAL A 264 -7.68 1.86 24.87
CA VAL A 264 -6.59 0.91 25.14
C VAL A 264 -5.23 1.58 24.95
N ALA A 265 -5.07 2.41 23.90
CA ALA A 265 -3.89 3.25 23.73
C ALA A 265 -3.66 4.17 24.96
N GLY A 266 -4.73 4.75 25.51
CA GLY A 266 -4.68 5.57 26.72
C GLY A 266 -4.15 4.80 27.93
N VAL A 267 -4.57 3.56 28.12
CA VAL A 267 -4.05 2.69 29.20
C VAL A 267 -2.56 2.41 29.00
N PHE A 268 -2.13 2.07 27.78
CA PHE A 268 -0.71 1.81 27.51
C PHE A 268 0.14 3.07 27.67
N MET A 269 -0.35 4.24 27.26
CA MET A 269 0.34 5.52 27.51
C MET A 269 0.52 5.79 29.01
N ASN A 270 -0.52 5.56 29.82
CA ASN A 270 -0.42 5.72 31.28
C ASN A 270 0.61 4.76 31.89
N ARG A 271 0.66 3.50 31.42
CA ARG A 271 1.67 2.52 31.86
C ARG A 271 3.09 2.95 31.49
N LEU A 272 3.29 3.43 30.25
CA LEU A 272 4.58 3.94 29.77
C LEU A 272 5.05 5.14 30.62
N ASP A 273 4.16 6.09 30.90
CA ASP A 273 4.44 7.27 31.70
C ASP A 273 4.83 6.93 33.15
N GLN A 274 4.28 5.83 33.70
CA GLN A 274 4.59 5.35 35.05
C GLN A 274 5.76 4.35 35.07
N GLY A 275 6.36 4.02 33.93
CA GLY A 275 7.44 3.03 33.84
C GLY A 275 6.99 1.61 34.13
N MET A 276 5.69 1.33 33.96
CA MET A 276 5.13 -0.02 34.09
C MET A 276 5.41 -0.86 32.85
N SER A 277 5.36 -2.19 33.00
CA SER A 277 5.34 -3.09 31.84
C SER A 277 4.00 -2.95 31.11
N LEU A 278 3.99 -3.12 29.77
CA LEU A 278 2.73 -3.10 29.03
C LEU A 278 1.87 -4.34 29.34
N GLY A 279 2.49 -5.46 29.70
CA GLY A 279 1.79 -6.68 30.12
C GLY A 279 0.94 -7.30 29.02
N SER A 280 1.29 -7.09 27.75
CA SER A 280 0.49 -7.50 26.59
C SER A 280 0.90 -8.88 26.10
N ASP A 281 -0.03 -9.82 26.10
CA ASP A 281 0.18 -11.22 25.67
C ASP A 281 0.43 -11.32 24.17
N VAL A 282 -0.11 -10.41 23.35
CA VAL A 282 0.09 -10.43 21.90
C VAL A 282 1.56 -10.20 21.51
N THR A 283 2.33 -9.53 22.38
CA THR A 283 3.78 -9.39 22.17
C THR A 283 4.53 -10.69 22.43
N VAL A 284 4.03 -11.54 23.36
CA VAL A 284 4.57 -12.89 23.58
C VAL A 284 4.17 -13.81 22.43
N CYS A 285 2.92 -13.76 21.97
CA CYS A 285 2.48 -14.51 20.78
C CYS A 285 3.36 -14.19 19.56
N TYR A 286 3.75 -12.91 19.37
CA TYR A 286 4.65 -12.51 18.30
C TYR A 286 6.03 -13.16 18.36
N ILE A 287 6.60 -13.36 19.55
CA ILE A 287 7.89 -14.05 19.73
C ILE A 287 7.86 -15.45 19.10
N TYR A 288 6.75 -16.15 19.24
CA TYR A 288 6.58 -17.52 18.73
C TYR A 288 5.90 -17.59 17.37
N GLN A 289 5.63 -16.43 16.75
CA GLN A 289 4.93 -16.31 15.46
C GLN A 289 3.57 -17.03 15.45
N GLU A 290 2.91 -17.04 16.61
CA GLU A 290 1.61 -17.64 16.82
C GLU A 290 0.51 -16.57 16.81
N ASP A 291 -0.68 -16.91 16.35
CA ASP A 291 -1.86 -16.11 16.62
C ASP A 291 -2.31 -16.34 18.06
N ARG A 292 -3.27 -15.52 18.58
CA ARG A 292 -3.73 -15.62 19.96
C ARG A 292 -4.05 -17.06 20.35
N VAL A 293 -3.23 -17.59 21.25
CA VAL A 293 -3.33 -18.93 21.81
C VAL A 293 -3.20 -18.82 23.34
N GLU A 294 -3.64 -19.84 24.06
CA GLU A 294 -3.35 -19.94 25.49
C GLU A 294 -1.84 -20.13 25.68
N LEU A 295 -1.17 -19.10 26.23
CA LEU A 295 0.27 -19.10 26.42
C LEU A 295 0.65 -20.01 27.59
N LYS A 296 1.67 -20.84 27.38
CA LYS A 296 2.25 -21.66 28.45
C LYS A 296 3.11 -20.77 29.34
N GLN A 297 3.24 -21.15 30.63
CA GLN A 297 4.08 -20.43 31.60
C GLN A 297 5.53 -20.22 31.05
N SER A 298 6.10 -21.23 30.42
CA SER A 298 7.45 -21.13 29.83
C SER A 298 7.56 -20.11 28.71
N GLN A 299 6.47 -19.80 28.00
CA GLN A 299 6.41 -18.73 26.97
C GLN A 299 6.29 -17.36 27.65
N LEU A 300 5.48 -17.26 28.69
CA LEU A 300 5.34 -16.04 29.52
C LEU A 300 6.65 -15.64 30.20
N ASP A 301 7.47 -16.60 30.56
CA ASP A 301 8.78 -16.40 31.21
C ASP A 301 9.92 -16.06 30.23
N SER A 302 9.65 -15.98 28.94
CA SER A 302 10.64 -15.72 27.89
C SER A 302 11.50 -14.50 28.18
N ASP A 303 12.82 -14.63 28.00
CA ASP A 303 13.80 -13.53 28.07
C ASP A 303 13.89 -12.72 26.76
N ASN A 304 13.03 -12.99 25.78
CA ASN A 304 13.03 -12.24 24.55
C ASN A 304 12.60 -10.76 24.80
N PRO A 305 13.33 -9.76 24.25
CA PRO A 305 13.03 -8.34 24.44
C PRO A 305 11.62 -7.90 24.02
N TYR A 306 10.93 -8.67 23.19
CA TYR A 306 9.52 -8.43 22.86
C TYR A 306 8.55 -8.80 23.99
N ASN A 307 8.98 -9.51 25.04
CA ASN A 307 8.11 -9.88 26.16
C ASN A 307 7.78 -8.67 27.05
N THR A 308 6.71 -7.95 26.72
CA THR A 308 6.25 -6.77 27.48
C THR A 308 5.60 -7.13 28.81
N ARG A 309 5.43 -8.40 29.16
CA ARG A 309 5.06 -8.83 30.51
C ARG A 309 6.25 -8.76 31.46
N LYS A 310 7.45 -8.99 30.93
CA LYS A 310 8.71 -9.04 31.69
C LYS A 310 9.48 -7.74 31.65
N PHE A 311 9.53 -7.10 30.49
CA PHE A 311 10.29 -5.88 30.27
C PHE A 311 9.38 -4.64 30.22
N THR A 312 9.84 -3.55 30.82
CA THR A 312 9.13 -2.26 30.80
C THR A 312 9.42 -1.48 29.53
N GLY A 313 8.47 -0.61 29.14
CA GLY A 313 8.58 0.18 27.90
C GLY A 313 8.05 -0.54 26.69
N LEU A 314 8.31 0.04 25.50
CA LEU A 314 7.95 -0.56 24.22
C LEU A 314 8.92 -1.71 23.87
N PRO A 315 8.45 -2.74 23.16
CA PRO A 315 9.33 -3.76 22.59
C PRO A 315 10.24 -3.17 21.52
N PRO A 316 11.24 -3.94 21.00
CA PRO A 316 12.21 -3.45 20.02
C PRO A 316 11.61 -2.92 18.71
N GLY A 317 10.42 -3.32 18.34
CA GLY A 317 9.74 -2.89 17.12
C GLY A 317 8.29 -3.35 17.05
N PRO A 318 7.58 -3.01 15.95
CA PRO A 318 6.20 -3.44 15.69
C PRO A 318 6.05 -4.95 15.67
N ILE A 319 4.81 -5.43 15.84
CA ILE A 319 4.45 -6.86 15.89
C ILE A 319 3.43 -7.26 14.80
N CYS A 320 2.94 -6.32 14.03
CA CYS A 320 2.05 -6.57 12.88
C CYS A 320 1.94 -5.32 12.00
N GLN A 321 1.37 -5.48 10.80
CA GLN A 321 1.02 -4.39 9.90
C GLN A 321 -0.21 -3.63 10.43
N VAL A 322 -0.32 -2.33 10.10
CA VAL A 322 -1.30 -1.42 10.68
C VAL A 322 -1.99 -0.56 9.63
N VAL A 323 -3.13 0.02 10.01
CA VAL A 323 -3.90 1.00 9.22
C VAL A 323 -3.85 2.41 9.83
N GLY A 324 -4.25 3.40 9.03
CA GLY A 324 -4.26 4.81 9.44
C GLY A 324 -5.13 5.09 10.66
N ASP A 325 -6.31 4.49 10.74
CA ASP A 325 -7.24 4.68 11.88
C ASP A 325 -6.64 4.20 13.20
N ALA A 326 -5.89 3.11 13.20
CA ALA A 326 -5.17 2.63 14.38
C ALA A 326 -4.04 3.59 14.81
N MET A 327 -3.32 4.20 13.84
CA MET A 327 -2.35 5.26 14.13
C MET A 327 -3.02 6.50 14.73
N ASP A 328 -4.20 6.89 14.22
CA ASP A 328 -4.97 8.00 14.76
C ASP A 328 -5.43 7.72 16.20
N ALA A 329 -5.86 6.49 16.49
CA ALA A 329 -6.24 6.08 17.83
C ALA A 329 -5.09 6.21 18.84
N VAL A 330 -3.86 5.94 18.44
CA VAL A 330 -2.66 6.13 19.29
C VAL A 330 -2.27 7.61 19.38
N LEU A 331 -2.27 8.36 18.29
CA LEU A 331 -1.89 9.77 18.28
C LEU A 331 -2.90 10.66 19.03
N GLN A 332 -4.16 10.24 19.07
CA GLN A 332 -5.29 10.96 19.68
C GLN A 332 -5.94 10.12 20.79
N TYR A 333 -5.14 9.34 21.52
CA TYR A 333 -5.65 8.44 22.54
C TYR A 333 -6.56 9.13 23.58
N GLU A 334 -7.51 8.38 24.12
CA GLU A 334 -8.43 8.88 25.14
C GLU A 334 -7.71 9.00 26.49
N LYS A 335 -7.65 10.23 27.01
CA LYS A 335 -7.01 10.50 28.31
C LYS A 335 -7.86 10.00 29.45
N SER A 336 -7.29 9.15 30.28
CA SER A 336 -7.91 8.60 31.49
C SER A 336 -6.85 8.34 32.55
N ASP A 337 -7.25 7.90 33.74
CA ASP A 337 -6.33 7.42 34.78
C ASP A 337 -6.26 5.87 34.79
N ASN A 338 -6.83 5.20 33.78
CA ASN A 338 -6.91 3.74 33.76
C ASN A 338 -5.54 3.12 33.47
N LEU A 339 -5.25 2.04 34.19
CA LEU A 339 -4.01 1.27 34.08
C LEU A 339 -4.25 -0.19 33.69
N TYR A 340 -5.51 -0.65 33.79
CA TYR A 340 -5.90 -2.04 33.56
C TYR A 340 -7.15 -2.08 32.69
N PHE A 341 -7.25 -3.13 31.89
CA PHE A 341 -8.45 -3.44 31.11
C PHE A 341 -8.55 -4.95 30.87
N PHE A 342 -9.75 -5.45 30.67
CA PHE A 342 -10.03 -6.76 30.10
C PHE A 342 -11.29 -6.68 29.24
N ALA A 343 -11.46 -7.65 28.32
CA ALA A 343 -12.70 -7.83 27.59
C ALA A 343 -13.47 -9.01 28.19
N ASP A 344 -14.78 -8.83 28.43
CA ASP A 344 -15.67 -9.90 28.86
C ASP A 344 -16.02 -10.86 27.69
N GLU A 345 -16.86 -11.89 27.98
CA GLU A 345 -17.28 -12.87 26.98
C GLU A 345 -18.05 -12.27 25.79
N ASP A 346 -18.76 -11.16 25.99
CA ASP A 346 -19.49 -10.42 24.96
C ASP A 346 -18.56 -9.52 24.14
N GLY A 347 -17.32 -9.37 24.58
CA GLY A 347 -16.28 -8.53 23.96
C GLY A 347 -16.36 -7.06 24.38
N THR A 348 -17.10 -6.73 25.45
CA THR A 348 -17.10 -5.39 26.05
C THR A 348 -15.82 -5.19 26.85
N VAL A 349 -15.15 -4.07 26.64
CA VAL A 349 -13.89 -3.76 27.32
C VAL A 349 -14.15 -2.95 28.58
N HIS A 350 -13.71 -3.48 29.72
CA HIS A 350 -13.79 -2.86 31.03
C HIS A 350 -12.45 -2.25 31.42
N TYR A 351 -12.48 -1.04 32.02
CA TYR A 351 -11.27 -0.25 32.31
C TYR A 351 -11.17 0.07 33.80
N TYR A 352 -9.98 -0.07 34.38
CA TYR A 352 -9.75 0.10 35.82
C TYR A 352 -8.50 0.93 36.10
N LYS A 353 -8.53 1.70 37.20
CA LYS A 353 -7.42 2.57 37.62
C LYS A 353 -6.37 1.87 38.45
N ASP A 354 -6.77 0.83 39.18
CA ASP A 354 -5.91 0.10 40.11
C ASP A 354 -6.15 -1.41 40.01
N GLN A 355 -5.20 -2.16 40.48
CA GLN A 355 -5.19 -3.61 40.40
C GLN A 355 -6.33 -4.25 41.23
N ALA A 356 -6.66 -3.73 42.39
CA ALA A 356 -7.70 -4.31 43.24
C ALA A 356 -9.08 -4.21 42.57
N ALA A 357 -9.40 -3.07 41.96
CA ALA A 357 -10.63 -2.89 41.19
C ALA A 357 -10.67 -3.78 39.95
N PHE A 358 -9.52 -3.98 39.30
CA PHE A 358 -9.40 -4.87 38.14
C PHE A 358 -9.63 -6.35 38.54
N GLU A 359 -9.01 -6.82 39.62
CA GLU A 359 -9.19 -8.19 40.14
C GLU A 359 -10.65 -8.44 40.54
N GLN A 360 -11.29 -7.47 41.21
CA GLN A 360 -12.70 -7.56 41.58
C GLN A 360 -13.58 -7.61 40.29
N GLY A 361 -13.27 -6.83 39.26
CA GLY A 361 -14.01 -6.87 37.99
C GLY A 361 -13.93 -8.22 37.29
N ILE A 362 -12.76 -8.86 37.31
CA ILE A 362 -12.58 -10.22 36.74
C ILE A 362 -13.41 -11.25 37.53
N GLU A 363 -13.46 -11.11 38.88
CA GLU A 363 -14.26 -11.98 39.78
C GLU A 363 -15.76 -11.78 39.50
N ASP A 364 -16.22 -10.53 39.42
CA ASP A 364 -17.63 -10.19 39.18
C ASP A 364 -18.14 -10.73 37.83
N GLU A 365 -17.30 -10.77 36.80
CA GLU A 365 -17.59 -11.34 35.47
C GLU A 365 -17.38 -12.86 35.41
N GLY A 366 -16.94 -13.51 36.51
CA GLY A 366 -16.75 -14.97 36.57
C GLY A 366 -15.61 -15.48 35.67
N LEU A 367 -14.66 -14.63 35.33
CA LEU A 367 -13.52 -14.95 34.44
C LEU A 367 -12.34 -15.60 35.19
N LEU A 368 -12.41 -15.71 36.51
CA LEU A 368 -11.46 -16.54 37.30
C LEU A 368 -11.74 -18.01 36.97
N LYS A 369 -10.79 -18.66 36.29
CA LYS A 369 -10.80 -20.12 36.20
C LYS A 369 -10.59 -20.67 37.63
N ASP A 370 -11.54 -21.45 38.12
CA ASP A 370 -11.35 -22.26 39.36
C ASP A 370 -10.16 -23.20 39.10
N ASP A 371 -9.01 -22.84 39.64
CA ASP A 371 -7.81 -23.68 39.63
C ASP A 371 -8.02 -24.80 40.66
N ASP A 372 -8.84 -25.82 40.32
CA ASP A 372 -9.01 -27.03 41.13
C ASP A 372 -7.84 -27.98 40.88
N SER A 373 -6.66 -27.60 41.36
CA SER A 373 -5.57 -28.54 41.64
C SER A 373 -4.77 -28.08 42.87
N THR A 374 -5.14 -28.69 44.00
CA THR A 374 -4.38 -28.69 45.25
C THR A 374 -2.89 -28.89 45.09
N GLY A 375 -2.09 -27.89 45.48
CA GLY A 375 -0.62 -28.03 45.54
C GLY A 375 0.10 -26.73 45.92
N ASP A 376 0.06 -26.37 47.19
CA ASP A 376 1.03 -25.62 48.00
C ASP A 376 2.23 -24.98 47.24
N SER A 377 2.26 -23.67 47.13
CA SER A 377 3.33 -22.81 47.68
C SER A 377 3.25 -21.37 47.19
N SER A 378 3.25 -20.47 48.13
CA SER A 378 3.44 -19.04 48.10
C SER A 378 4.42 -18.51 47.03
N GLY A 379 3.97 -17.54 46.22
CA GLY A 379 4.85 -16.78 45.32
C GLY A 379 4.07 -15.78 44.47
N ASP A 380 4.06 -14.57 44.92
CA ASP A 380 3.67 -13.32 44.28
C ASP A 380 3.85 -13.29 42.76
N SER A 381 2.77 -13.22 41.99
CA SER A 381 2.83 -12.77 40.59
C SER A 381 1.41 -12.42 40.12
N ALA A 382 1.05 -11.16 40.21
CA ALA A 382 -0.17 -10.62 39.62
C ALA A 382 -0.05 -10.66 38.06
N SER A 383 -0.77 -11.59 37.46
CA SER A 383 -0.91 -11.68 35.99
C SER A 383 -2.01 -10.74 35.50
N SER A 384 -1.64 -9.62 34.91
CA SER A 384 -2.57 -8.80 34.15
C SER A 384 -2.58 -9.25 32.68
N GLY A 385 -3.31 -10.33 32.38
CA GLY A 385 -3.53 -10.78 31.01
C GLY A 385 -4.91 -10.37 30.52
N GLY A 386 -5.00 -9.47 29.55
CA GLY A 386 -6.24 -9.20 28.85
C GLY A 386 -6.62 -10.40 27.97
N GLY A 387 -7.43 -11.31 28.53
CA GLY A 387 -8.04 -12.39 27.73
C GLY A 387 -9.14 -11.85 26.86
N SER A 388 -8.85 -11.58 25.60
CA SER A 388 -9.87 -11.23 24.60
C SER A 388 -10.26 -12.48 23.83
N SER A 389 -11.44 -13.02 24.06
CA SER A 389 -12.00 -14.08 23.21
C SER A 389 -12.42 -13.46 21.88
N SER A 390 -11.64 -13.71 20.83
CA SER A 390 -12.02 -13.32 19.48
C SER A 390 -13.12 -14.23 18.95
N GLY A 391 -14.37 -13.77 18.98
CA GLY A 391 -15.41 -14.32 18.15
C GLY A 391 -15.13 -13.99 16.70
N ASN A 392 -14.82 -14.99 15.90
CA ASN A 392 -14.62 -14.90 14.46
C ASN A 392 -15.96 -14.56 13.80
N ALA A 393 -16.23 -13.31 13.49
CA ALA A 393 -17.33 -12.88 12.66
C ALA A 393 -16.87 -12.83 11.20
N SER A 394 -16.88 -13.99 10.55
CA SER A 394 -16.87 -14.09 9.09
C SER A 394 -18.14 -13.46 8.55
N SER A 395 -18.04 -12.35 7.84
CA SER A 395 -19.13 -11.79 7.04
C SER A 395 -19.37 -12.68 5.82
N GLY A 396 -20.23 -13.70 5.99
CA GLY A 396 -20.74 -14.51 4.90
C GLY A 396 -21.83 -13.78 4.15
N ASN A 397 -21.56 -13.41 2.94
CA ASN A 397 -22.54 -12.95 1.96
C ASN A 397 -23.42 -14.14 1.54
N ALA A 398 -24.70 -14.12 1.92
CA ALA A 398 -25.69 -15.12 1.56
C ALA A 398 -26.15 -14.89 0.11
N SER A 399 -25.89 -15.84 -0.76
CA SER A 399 -26.63 -16.02 -2.00
C SER A 399 -27.33 -17.37 -1.99
N SER A 400 -28.65 -17.33 -2.11
CA SER A 400 -29.58 -18.43 -2.14
C SER A 400 -29.47 -19.29 -3.40
N GLY A 401 -29.66 -20.62 -3.25
CA GLY A 401 -29.97 -21.47 -4.41
C GLY A 401 -29.92 -22.97 -4.11
N GLY A 402 -31.02 -23.53 -3.78
CA GLY A 402 -31.73 -24.79 -4.03
C GLY A 402 -30.99 -26.11 -4.28
N GLY A 403 -31.36 -27.09 -3.43
CA GLY A 403 -31.88 -28.39 -3.87
C GLY A 403 -30.91 -29.53 -4.14
N GLY A 404 -31.11 -30.64 -3.38
CA GLY A 404 -30.83 -31.97 -3.91
C GLY A 404 -30.11 -32.95 -2.97
N SER A 405 -30.91 -33.80 -2.32
CA SER A 405 -30.58 -35.02 -1.56
C SER A 405 -29.77 -36.04 -2.36
N SER A 406 -28.79 -36.69 -1.75
CA SER A 406 -28.73 -38.16 -1.64
C SER A 406 -27.49 -38.61 -0.86
N GLY A 407 -27.69 -39.60 0.01
CA GLY A 407 -26.72 -40.16 0.92
C GLY A 407 -25.64 -40.99 0.23
N GLY A 408 -24.56 -41.19 0.93
CA GLY A 408 -23.46 -42.07 0.60
C GLY A 408 -22.57 -42.25 1.83
N ASP A 409 -22.74 -43.41 2.42
CA ASP A 409 -21.94 -44.02 3.47
C ASP A 409 -20.45 -44.03 3.06
N ALA A 410 -19.55 -43.56 3.88
CA ALA A 410 -18.12 -43.73 3.68
C ALA A 410 -17.49 -44.09 5.04
N SER A 411 -17.10 -45.35 5.11
CA SER A 411 -16.32 -46.04 6.13
C SER A 411 -15.01 -45.31 6.45
N GLU A 412 -14.74 -45.17 7.76
CA GLU A 412 -13.46 -44.79 8.35
C GLU A 412 -12.39 -45.85 8.03
N GLU A 413 -11.34 -45.51 7.31
CA GLU A 413 -10.10 -46.29 7.21
C GLU A 413 -9.09 -45.81 8.27
N GLU A 414 -8.70 -46.75 9.16
CA GLU A 414 -7.58 -46.53 10.09
C GLU A 414 -6.24 -46.50 9.34
N PRO A 415 -5.28 -45.66 9.76
CA PRO A 415 -3.96 -45.59 9.12
C PRO A 415 -3.10 -46.81 9.43
N THR A 416 -2.50 -47.40 8.41
CA THR A 416 -1.52 -48.49 8.53
C THR A 416 -0.14 -47.95 8.90
N VAL A 417 0.55 -48.67 9.80
CA VAL A 417 1.92 -48.34 10.25
C VAL A 417 2.92 -49.24 9.52
N ASP A 418 3.97 -48.68 8.95
CA ASP A 418 5.10 -49.42 8.40
C ASP A 418 6.00 -49.93 9.52
N GLU A 419 6.17 -51.19 9.65
CA GLU A 419 6.94 -51.87 10.72
C GLU A 419 8.48 -51.68 10.60
N THR A 420 9.00 -51.07 9.53
CA THR A 420 10.44 -50.97 9.28
C THR A 420 11.07 -49.61 9.65
N THR A 421 10.27 -48.54 9.69
CA THR A 421 10.80 -47.17 9.95
C THR A 421 10.10 -46.41 11.06
N GLY A 422 8.95 -46.83 11.54
CA GLY A 422 8.23 -46.16 12.64
C GLY A 422 7.60 -44.82 12.27
N GLU A 423 7.48 -44.48 10.98
CA GLU A 423 6.90 -43.22 10.50
C GLU A 423 5.45 -43.41 10.03
N LYS A 424 4.55 -42.49 10.43
CA LYS A 424 3.14 -42.50 10.00
C LYS A 424 3.03 -41.86 8.61
N ILE A 425 2.51 -42.63 7.64
CA ILE A 425 2.20 -42.12 6.30
C ILE A 425 0.70 -41.82 6.22
N TYR A 426 0.35 -40.59 5.83
CA TYR A 426 -1.00 -40.17 5.48
C TYR A 426 -1.14 -40.28 3.96
N GLY A 427 -2.12 -41.02 3.50
CA GLY A 427 -2.51 -41.16 2.10
C GLY A 427 -3.45 -40.05 1.61
#